data_ed7111c0ffbe730f19474d4ac304c823
#
_entry.id   ed7111c0ffbe730f19474d4ac304c823
#
_cell.length_a   1.000
_cell.length_b   1.000
_cell.length_c   1.000
_cell.angle_alpha   90.00
_cell.angle_beta   90.00
_cell.angle_gamma   90.00
#
_symmetry.space_group_name_H-M   'P 1'
#
loop_
_entity.id
_entity.type
_entity.pdbx_description
1 polymer ?
#
loop_
_entity_poly.entity_id
_entity_poly.type
_entity_poly.pdbx_seq_one_letter_code
_entity_poly.pdbx_strand_id
1 'polypeptide(L)'
;APGNSSKDVFKGSEQAIGFSNVTPVITAKDAGDKTTWNLTGYRMAENPAATQSASGLASVGYKSFLSEVNNLNKRMGDLRDINGEAGAWARIMSGTGSAGGGFSDNHTHVQVGVDKKHELDGLDLFTGFTVTHTDSSASADAFKGKTKSVGAGLYASAMFDSGAYIDLIGKYVHHDNEYTATFAGLGTRDYSTHSWYVGAEAGYRCHVTEDTWIEPQAELVYGAVSGKQFAWKDQGMHLSMKDRDYNPLIGRTGVDVGKSFSGKDWKVTARAGLGYQFDLLANGETVLRDASGEKRIKGEKDSRMLMSVGLNAEIRDNVRFGLEFEKSAFGKYNVDNAVNANFRYSF
;
A
#
# COMPACT_ATOMS: atom_id res chain seq x y z
N ALA A 1 12.86 22.53 50.11
CA ALA A 1 11.52 23.11 50.35
C ALA A 1 11.39 23.42 51.84
N PRO A 2 10.93 24.61 52.26
CA PRO A 2 10.78 24.95 53.64
C PRO A 2 9.68 24.12 54.30
N GLY A 3 9.99 23.52 55.43
CA GLY A 3 9.22 22.68 56.33
C GLY A 3 7.86 22.17 55.94
N ASN A 4 7.54 20.93 56.18
CA ASN A 4 6.24 20.29 56.00
C ASN A 4 5.71 20.13 54.53
N SER A 5 6.57 20.05 53.57
CA SER A 5 6.14 19.61 52.23
C SER A 5 5.61 18.16 52.27
N SER A 6 4.45 17.89 51.71
CA SER A 6 3.99 16.51 51.52
C SER A 6 4.97 15.77 50.63
N LYS A 7 5.05 14.45 50.73
CA LYS A 7 5.91 13.62 49.89
C LYS A 7 5.60 13.73 48.39
N ASP A 8 4.53 14.39 48.04
CA ASP A 8 4.06 14.57 46.64
C ASP A 8 4.27 15.98 46.09
N VAL A 9 4.95 16.88 46.86
CA VAL A 9 5.19 18.26 46.48
C VAL A 9 6.12 18.37 45.27
N PHE A 10 7.13 17.51 45.18
CA PHE A 10 8.07 17.47 44.09
C PHE A 10 7.86 16.23 43.26
N LYS A 11 7.44 16.41 42.01
CA LYS A 11 7.27 15.33 41.04
C LYS A 11 8.11 15.64 39.83
N GLY A 12 8.71 14.60 39.23
CA GLY A 12 9.33 14.70 37.93
C GLY A 12 8.25 14.82 36.85
N SER A 13 8.42 15.77 35.97
CA SER A 13 7.57 15.84 34.76
C SER A 13 8.16 15.01 33.63
N GLU A 14 7.30 14.31 32.93
CA GLU A 14 7.70 13.56 31.74
C GLU A 14 8.12 14.52 30.62
N GLN A 15 9.22 14.21 29.96
CA GLN A 15 9.74 14.94 28.81
C GLN A 15 10.14 13.98 27.72
N ALA A 16 9.81 14.34 26.48
CA ALA A 16 10.27 13.60 25.30
C ALA A 16 11.74 13.94 25.03
N ILE A 17 12.61 12.93 25.09
CA ILE A 17 14.03 13.04 24.80
C ILE A 17 14.42 11.95 23.80
N GLY A 18 14.83 12.35 22.59
CA GLY A 18 15.07 11.40 21.50
C GLY A 18 13.81 10.60 21.17
N PHE A 19 13.91 9.28 21.25
CA PHE A 19 12.79 8.35 20.96
C PHE A 19 12.08 7.85 22.21
N SER A 20 12.40 8.39 23.38
CA SER A 20 11.87 7.96 24.67
C SER A 20 11.22 9.11 25.41
N ASN A 21 10.26 8.78 26.26
CA ASN A 21 9.75 9.67 27.28
C ASN A 21 10.51 9.39 28.57
N VAL A 22 11.08 10.43 29.18
CA VAL A 22 11.90 10.34 30.36
C VAL A 22 11.24 11.10 31.49
N THR A 23 11.05 10.44 32.64
CA THR A 23 10.50 11.06 33.84
C THR A 23 11.54 10.97 34.97
N PRO A 24 12.03 12.11 35.51
CA PRO A 24 12.90 12.11 36.66
C PRO A 24 12.20 11.52 37.89
N VAL A 25 12.90 10.69 38.64
CA VAL A 25 12.43 10.14 39.91
C VAL A 25 13.02 10.96 41.05
N ILE A 26 12.15 11.66 41.77
CA ILE A 26 12.52 12.54 42.88
C ILE A 26 11.99 11.93 44.16
N THR A 27 12.87 11.70 45.15
CA THR A 27 12.51 11.12 46.44
C THR A 27 13.01 11.97 47.60
N ALA A 28 12.26 11.99 48.69
CA ALA A 28 12.73 12.62 49.93
C ALA A 28 13.99 11.91 50.45
N LYS A 29 14.93 12.67 50.94
CA LYS A 29 16.20 12.13 51.48
C LYS A 29 15.98 11.08 52.59
N ASP A 30 15.05 11.39 53.47
CA ASP A 30 14.65 10.50 54.59
C ASP A 30 13.11 10.52 54.72
N ALA A 31 12.55 9.42 55.20
CA ALA A 31 11.10 9.29 55.37
C ALA A 31 10.50 10.35 56.30
N GLY A 32 11.29 10.88 57.23
CA GLY A 32 10.91 11.95 58.16
C GLY A 32 11.36 13.35 57.76
N ASP A 33 12.31 13.48 56.82
CA ASP A 33 12.80 14.77 56.30
C ASP A 33 12.21 15.09 54.94
N LYS A 34 11.24 15.97 54.90
CA LYS A 34 10.59 16.45 53.71
C LYS A 34 11.14 17.77 53.19
N THR A 35 12.30 18.20 53.71
CA THR A 35 12.94 19.44 53.30
C THR A 35 13.97 19.25 52.20
N THR A 36 14.55 18.03 52.10
CA THR A 36 15.57 17.67 51.11
C THR A 36 15.06 16.58 50.17
N TRP A 37 15.15 16.86 48.90
CA TRP A 37 14.68 15.95 47.85
C TRP A 37 15.84 15.65 46.90
N ASN A 38 16.02 14.39 46.57
CA ASN A 38 17.09 13.92 45.69
C ASN A 38 16.51 13.39 44.39
N LEU A 39 17.21 13.68 43.28
CA LEU A 39 17.01 12.98 42.03
C LEU A 39 17.67 11.61 42.18
N THR A 40 16.88 10.57 42.24
CA THR A 40 17.34 9.19 42.50
C THR A 40 17.38 8.32 41.22
N GLY A 41 16.87 8.81 40.14
CA GLY A 41 16.90 8.07 38.86
C GLY A 41 16.00 8.66 37.83
N TYR A 42 15.84 7.94 36.73
CA TYR A 42 14.94 8.26 35.64
C TYR A 42 14.13 7.04 35.27
N ARG A 43 12.86 7.24 34.98
CA ARG A 43 12.02 6.25 34.31
C ARG A 43 12.00 6.56 32.83
N MET A 44 12.27 5.56 32.00
CA MET A 44 12.19 5.66 30.55
C MET A 44 11.00 4.87 30.05
N ALA A 45 10.22 5.46 29.16
CA ALA A 45 9.10 4.85 28.50
C ALA A 45 9.19 5.10 26.98
N GLU A 46 8.51 4.30 26.23
CA GLU A 46 8.40 4.48 24.80
C GLU A 46 7.68 5.80 24.47
N ASN A 47 8.19 6.55 23.49
CA ASN A 47 7.50 7.70 22.95
C ASN A 47 6.56 7.23 21.83
N PRO A 48 5.22 7.29 22.01
CA PRO A 48 4.28 6.79 21.02
C PRO A 48 4.39 7.52 19.68
N ALA A 49 4.69 8.81 19.67
CA ALA A 49 4.87 9.58 18.45
C ALA A 49 6.09 9.11 17.64
N ALA A 50 7.19 8.78 18.29
CA ALA A 50 8.37 8.23 17.63
C ALA A 50 8.08 6.86 17.02
N THR A 51 7.42 5.98 17.74
CA THR A 51 7.04 4.65 17.25
C THR A 51 6.07 4.73 16.07
N GLN A 52 5.04 5.56 16.16
CA GLN A 52 4.09 5.77 15.08
C GLN A 52 4.77 6.35 13.84
N SER A 53 5.66 7.33 14.00
CA SER A 53 6.39 7.93 12.89
C SER A 53 7.30 6.94 12.19
N ALA A 54 7.98 6.07 12.94
CA ALA A 54 8.84 5.03 12.40
C ALA A 54 8.03 3.98 11.62
N SER A 55 6.94 3.49 12.21
CA SER A 55 6.01 2.58 11.51
C SER A 55 5.38 3.24 10.28
N GLY A 56 5.14 4.55 10.37
CA GLY A 56 4.59 5.36 9.28
C GLY A 56 5.51 5.47 8.09
N LEU A 57 6.81 5.62 8.29
CA LEU A 57 7.77 5.68 7.20
C LEU A 57 7.73 4.39 6.35
N ALA A 58 7.81 3.24 7.01
CA ALA A 58 7.67 1.94 6.35
C ALA A 58 6.29 1.76 5.69
N SER A 59 5.22 2.20 6.37
CA SER A 59 3.85 2.11 5.86
C SER A 59 3.62 2.94 4.60
N VAL A 60 4.18 4.14 4.52
CA VAL A 60 4.10 4.99 3.32
C VAL A 60 4.73 4.28 2.13
N GLY A 61 5.92 3.71 2.29
CA GLY A 61 6.61 2.94 1.25
C GLY A 61 5.82 1.72 0.80
N TYR A 62 5.34 0.92 1.74
CA TYR A 62 4.55 -0.27 1.44
C TYR A 62 3.23 0.06 0.72
N LYS A 63 2.54 1.12 1.12
CA LYS A 63 1.28 1.53 0.49
C LYS A 63 1.48 2.14 -0.88
N SER A 64 2.56 2.88 -1.07
CA SER A 64 2.96 3.30 -2.42
C SER A 64 3.19 2.10 -3.33
N PHE A 65 3.82 1.06 -2.82
CA PHE A 65 3.98 -0.21 -3.53
C PHE A 65 2.63 -0.86 -3.85
N LEU A 66 1.73 -0.97 -2.85
CA LEU A 66 0.40 -1.57 -3.06
C LEU A 66 -0.42 -0.84 -4.11
N SER A 67 -0.32 0.48 -4.19
CA SER A 67 -1.04 1.27 -5.20
C SER A 67 -0.57 1.00 -6.63
N GLU A 68 0.66 0.54 -6.80
CA GLU A 68 1.23 0.17 -8.10
C GLU A 68 0.84 -1.25 -8.54
N VAL A 69 0.51 -2.13 -7.59
CA VAL A 69 0.12 -3.51 -7.86
C VAL A 69 -1.34 -3.55 -8.30
N ASN A 70 -1.58 -4.06 -9.48
CA ASN A 70 -2.92 -4.17 -10.05
C ASN A 70 -3.06 -5.43 -10.89
N ASN A 71 -4.17 -6.09 -10.74
CA ASN A 71 -4.49 -7.29 -11.51
C ASN A 71 -4.92 -6.97 -12.95
N LEU A 72 -5.05 -8.00 -13.76
CA LEU A 72 -5.40 -7.87 -15.18
C LEU A 72 -6.71 -7.10 -15.40
N ASN A 73 -7.77 -7.46 -14.68
CA ASN A 73 -9.08 -6.83 -14.85
C ASN A 73 -9.07 -5.35 -14.51
N LYS A 74 -8.35 -4.97 -13.45
CA LYS A 74 -8.18 -3.56 -13.08
C LYS A 74 -7.37 -2.79 -14.11
N ARG A 75 -6.35 -3.42 -14.67
CA ARG A 75 -5.44 -2.79 -15.62
C ARG A 75 -6.07 -2.67 -17.01
N MET A 76 -6.55 -3.74 -17.55
CA MET A 76 -6.91 -3.85 -18.96
C MET A 76 -8.37 -4.22 -19.22
N GLY A 77 -9.10 -4.64 -18.18
CA GLY A 77 -10.43 -5.19 -18.32
C GLY A 77 -10.42 -6.60 -18.94
N ASP A 78 -11.55 -7.01 -19.48
CA ASP A 78 -11.66 -8.31 -20.12
C ASP A 78 -11.03 -8.28 -21.52
N LEU A 79 -10.10 -9.17 -21.76
CA LEU A 79 -9.38 -9.31 -23.04
C LEU A 79 -9.93 -10.41 -23.94
N ARG A 80 -10.99 -11.08 -23.52
CA ARG A 80 -11.58 -12.17 -24.31
C ARG A 80 -12.29 -11.63 -25.54
N ASP A 81 -12.16 -12.36 -26.66
CA ASP A 81 -12.85 -12.06 -27.90
C ASP A 81 -12.55 -10.67 -28.48
N ILE A 82 -11.35 -10.16 -28.23
CA ILE A 82 -10.89 -8.91 -28.81
C ILE A 82 -10.48 -9.12 -30.25
N ASN A 83 -11.03 -8.30 -31.14
CA ASN A 83 -10.57 -8.17 -32.53
C ASN A 83 -9.44 -7.14 -32.64
N GLY A 84 -8.65 -7.24 -33.70
CA GLY A 84 -7.49 -6.39 -33.94
C GLY A 84 -6.18 -7.04 -33.52
N GLU A 85 -5.09 -6.60 -34.15
CA GLU A 85 -3.74 -7.12 -33.88
C GLU A 85 -2.98 -6.34 -32.81
N ALA A 86 -3.38 -5.09 -32.59
CA ALA A 86 -2.77 -4.19 -31.62
C ALA A 86 -3.83 -3.50 -30.80
N GLY A 87 -3.44 -3.01 -29.63
CA GLY A 87 -4.33 -2.26 -28.77
C GLY A 87 -3.60 -1.19 -27.97
N ALA A 88 -4.33 -0.16 -27.62
CA ALA A 88 -3.91 0.86 -26.68
C ALA A 88 -4.97 0.98 -25.58
N TRP A 89 -4.53 1.15 -24.36
CA TRP A 89 -5.44 1.21 -23.22
C TRP A 89 -4.97 2.23 -22.18
N ALA A 90 -5.91 2.70 -21.42
CA ALA A 90 -5.67 3.60 -20.31
C ALA A 90 -6.51 3.18 -19.10
N ARG A 91 -5.98 3.45 -17.93
CA ARG A 91 -6.63 3.18 -16.65
C ARG A 91 -6.44 4.37 -15.72
N ILE A 92 -7.48 4.71 -15.00
CA ILE A 92 -7.39 5.64 -13.87
C ILE A 92 -8.03 4.99 -12.65
N MET A 93 -7.38 5.12 -11.52
CA MET A 93 -7.90 4.67 -10.23
C MET A 93 -7.74 5.78 -9.19
N SER A 94 -8.76 5.97 -8.39
CA SER A 94 -8.71 6.85 -7.22
C SER A 94 -9.25 6.08 -6.02
N GLY A 95 -8.54 6.13 -4.92
CA GLY A 95 -8.92 5.40 -3.73
C GLY A 95 -8.51 6.09 -2.44
N THR A 96 -9.19 5.71 -1.36
CA THR A 96 -8.90 6.11 0.01
C THR A 96 -8.81 4.89 0.89
N GLY A 97 -7.97 4.95 1.90
CA GLY A 97 -7.78 3.87 2.85
C GLY A 97 -7.58 4.38 4.27
N SER A 98 -7.72 3.49 5.23
CA SER A 98 -7.57 3.80 6.65
C SER A 98 -7.01 2.64 7.44
N ALA A 99 -6.38 2.97 8.57
CA ALA A 99 -5.85 2.02 9.54
C ALA A 99 -5.91 2.62 10.95
N GLY A 100 -5.51 1.84 11.95
CA GLY A 100 -5.40 2.33 13.33
C GLY A 100 -4.43 3.51 13.48
N GLY A 101 -4.51 4.23 14.62
CA GLY A 101 -3.65 5.37 14.91
C GLY A 101 -3.98 6.63 14.10
N GLY A 102 -5.22 6.80 13.69
CA GLY A 102 -5.65 7.95 12.87
C GLY A 102 -5.08 7.94 11.46
N PHE A 103 -4.54 6.82 10.99
CA PHE A 103 -3.98 6.70 9.66
C PHE A 103 -5.05 6.77 8.58
N SER A 104 -4.85 7.64 7.60
CA SER A 104 -5.64 7.70 6.37
C SER A 104 -4.74 7.99 5.18
N ASP A 105 -5.09 7.47 4.04
CA ASP A 105 -4.41 7.75 2.79
C ASP A 105 -5.39 7.98 1.64
N ASN A 106 -4.90 8.62 0.61
CA ASN A 106 -5.56 8.70 -0.68
C ASN A 106 -4.51 8.59 -1.80
N HIS A 107 -4.94 8.07 -2.94
CA HIS A 107 -4.07 7.95 -4.10
C HIS A 107 -4.86 8.05 -5.38
N THR A 108 -4.20 8.54 -6.41
CA THR A 108 -4.69 8.54 -7.80
C THR A 108 -3.60 7.94 -8.67
N HIS A 109 -3.96 6.89 -9.40
CA HIS A 109 -3.08 6.12 -10.24
C HIS A 109 -3.56 6.19 -11.68
N VAL A 110 -2.68 6.59 -12.59
CA VAL A 110 -2.93 6.62 -14.03
C VAL A 110 -1.95 5.68 -14.70
N GLN A 111 -2.47 4.84 -15.58
CA GLN A 111 -1.69 3.86 -16.30
C GLN A 111 -2.11 3.83 -17.75
N VAL A 112 -1.15 3.79 -18.65
CA VAL A 112 -1.39 3.61 -20.08
C VAL A 112 -0.53 2.48 -20.61
N GLY A 113 -0.98 1.82 -21.64
CA GLY A 113 -0.24 0.73 -22.24
C GLY A 113 -0.59 0.52 -23.72
N VAL A 114 0.32 -0.16 -24.38
CA VAL A 114 0.16 -0.62 -25.75
C VAL A 114 0.58 -2.07 -25.84
N ASP A 115 -0.09 -2.85 -26.65
CA ASP A 115 0.22 -4.25 -26.84
C ASP A 115 -0.05 -4.74 -28.25
N LYS A 116 0.49 -5.90 -28.50
CA LYS A 116 0.22 -6.69 -29.70
C LYS A 116 -0.42 -8.01 -29.31
N LYS A 117 -1.47 -8.38 -30.05
CA LYS A 117 -2.13 -9.66 -29.95
C LYS A 117 -1.48 -10.65 -30.90
N HIS A 118 -1.13 -11.80 -30.39
CA HIS A 118 -0.63 -12.95 -31.16
C HIS A 118 -1.68 -14.05 -31.10
N GLU A 119 -2.28 -14.37 -32.22
CA GLU A 119 -3.20 -15.49 -32.34
C GLU A 119 -2.39 -16.78 -32.46
N LEU A 120 -2.44 -17.61 -31.43
CA LEU A 120 -1.78 -18.90 -31.37
C LEU A 120 -2.81 -20.02 -31.35
N ASP A 121 -2.35 -21.26 -31.51
CA ASP A 121 -3.23 -22.41 -31.44
C ASP A 121 -3.78 -22.57 -30.00
N GLY A 122 -5.10 -22.39 -29.84
CA GLY A 122 -5.81 -22.54 -28.58
C GLY A 122 -5.72 -21.35 -27.60
N LEU A 123 -5.06 -20.25 -27.99
CA LEU A 123 -4.98 -19.06 -27.15
C LEU A 123 -4.66 -17.77 -27.92
N ASP A 124 -5.05 -16.65 -27.35
CA ASP A 124 -4.58 -15.32 -27.73
C ASP A 124 -3.56 -14.83 -26.70
N LEU A 125 -2.38 -14.44 -27.18
CA LEU A 125 -1.32 -13.90 -26.35
C LEU A 125 -1.15 -12.41 -26.59
N PHE A 126 -1.29 -11.61 -25.54
CA PHE A 126 -1.04 -10.17 -25.57
C PHE A 126 0.31 -9.89 -24.93
N THR A 127 1.19 -9.22 -25.66
CA THR A 127 2.48 -8.76 -25.13
C THR A 127 2.56 -7.24 -25.25
N GLY A 128 2.94 -6.57 -24.20
CA GLY A 128 2.87 -5.12 -24.16
C GLY A 128 3.79 -4.43 -23.18
N PHE A 129 3.72 -3.11 -23.29
CA PHE A 129 4.48 -2.16 -22.49
C PHE A 129 3.52 -1.19 -21.81
N THR A 130 3.83 -0.82 -20.58
CA THR A 130 3.00 0.10 -19.79
C THR A 130 3.84 1.15 -19.08
N VAL A 131 3.27 2.34 -18.92
CA VAL A 131 3.82 3.41 -18.08
C VAL A 131 2.76 3.89 -17.10
N THR A 132 3.21 4.33 -15.94
CA THR A 132 2.32 4.73 -14.84
C THR A 132 2.75 6.01 -14.19
N HIS A 133 1.78 6.73 -13.63
CA HIS A 133 1.98 7.87 -12.75
C HIS A 133 1.02 7.73 -11.56
N THR A 134 1.54 7.91 -10.35
CA THR A 134 0.74 7.82 -9.13
C THR A 134 1.03 9.03 -8.24
N ASP A 135 -0.03 9.66 -7.76
CA ASP A 135 0.00 10.64 -6.67
C ASP A 135 -0.65 10.02 -5.44
N SER A 136 0.05 10.05 -4.32
CA SER A 136 -0.49 9.55 -3.06
C SER A 136 -0.15 10.47 -1.89
N SER A 137 -1.02 10.50 -0.90
CA SER A 137 -0.77 11.17 0.37
C SER A 137 -1.28 10.29 1.51
N ALA A 138 -0.56 10.33 2.62
CA ALA A 138 -0.91 9.61 3.83
C ALA A 138 -0.70 10.51 5.03
N SER A 139 -1.54 10.35 6.04
CA SER A 139 -1.40 11.07 7.30
C SER A 139 -1.85 10.21 8.47
N ALA A 140 -1.22 10.43 9.61
CA ALA A 140 -1.62 9.89 10.90
C ALA A 140 -1.40 10.98 11.98
N ASP A 141 -1.63 10.63 13.24
CA ASP A 141 -1.48 11.61 14.33
C ASP A 141 -0.06 12.19 14.42
N ALA A 142 0.96 11.37 14.14
CA ALA A 142 2.37 11.75 14.32
C ALA A 142 3.14 12.05 13.04
N PHE A 143 2.57 11.82 11.86
CA PHE A 143 3.28 12.02 10.60
C PHE A 143 2.36 12.35 9.43
N LYS A 144 2.97 12.89 8.36
CA LYS A 144 2.38 13.07 7.04
C LYS A 144 3.37 12.63 5.97
N GLY A 145 2.88 12.03 4.90
CA GLY A 145 3.68 11.62 3.75
C GLY A 145 2.98 11.97 2.44
N LYS A 146 3.76 12.36 1.46
CA LYS A 146 3.32 12.54 0.07
C LYS A 146 4.28 11.81 -0.83
N THR A 147 3.76 11.14 -1.85
CA THR A 147 4.56 10.40 -2.81
C THR A 147 4.05 10.63 -4.22
N LYS A 148 4.97 10.94 -5.13
CA LYS A 148 4.74 10.95 -6.57
C LYS A 148 5.59 9.86 -7.19
N SER A 149 4.96 9.00 -7.99
CA SER A 149 5.61 7.83 -8.55
C SER A 149 5.49 7.80 -10.06
N VAL A 150 6.54 7.37 -10.72
CA VAL A 150 6.58 7.13 -12.17
C VAL A 150 7.12 5.72 -12.39
N GLY A 151 6.43 4.93 -13.18
CA GLY A 151 6.80 3.55 -13.43
C GLY A 151 6.72 3.15 -14.89
N ALA A 152 7.43 2.07 -15.21
CA ALA A 152 7.39 1.42 -16.52
C ALA A 152 7.42 -0.09 -16.33
N GLY A 153 6.73 -0.82 -17.20
CA GLY A 153 6.65 -2.27 -17.10
C GLY A 153 6.37 -2.95 -18.42
N LEU A 154 6.56 -4.25 -18.38
CA LEU A 154 6.25 -5.19 -19.48
C LEU A 154 5.23 -6.20 -18.96
N TYR A 155 4.34 -6.63 -19.85
CA TYR A 155 3.36 -7.66 -19.50
C TYR A 155 3.11 -8.63 -20.65
N ALA A 156 2.65 -9.82 -20.27
CA ALA A 156 2.16 -10.83 -21.19
C ALA A 156 0.89 -11.45 -20.60
N SER A 157 -0.18 -11.50 -21.40
CA SER A 157 -1.48 -12.02 -20.98
C SER A 157 -1.97 -13.04 -21.98
N ALA A 158 -2.16 -14.28 -21.53
CA ALA A 158 -2.66 -15.37 -22.35
C ALA A 158 -4.13 -15.64 -22.04
N MET A 159 -4.99 -15.56 -23.08
CA MET A 159 -6.41 -15.91 -23.00
C MET A 159 -6.64 -17.21 -23.76
N PHE A 160 -6.88 -18.29 -23.03
CA PHE A 160 -7.11 -19.63 -23.60
C PHE A 160 -8.55 -19.79 -24.06
N ASP A 161 -8.77 -20.52 -25.11
CA ASP A 161 -10.11 -20.85 -25.64
C ASP A 161 -10.98 -21.59 -24.61
N SER A 162 -10.34 -22.32 -23.68
CA SER A 162 -11.01 -23.03 -22.59
C SER A 162 -11.70 -22.12 -21.58
N GLY A 163 -11.39 -20.82 -21.57
CA GLY A 163 -11.81 -19.85 -20.55
C GLY A 163 -10.75 -19.57 -19.48
N ALA A 164 -9.66 -20.33 -19.46
CA ALA A 164 -8.50 -20.05 -18.61
C ALA A 164 -7.76 -18.79 -19.07
N TYR A 165 -7.08 -18.13 -18.16
CA TYR A 165 -6.14 -17.07 -18.48
C TYR A 165 -4.93 -17.08 -17.55
N ILE A 166 -3.82 -16.57 -18.04
CA ILE A 166 -2.60 -16.31 -17.27
C ILE A 166 -2.13 -14.91 -17.63
N ASP A 167 -1.83 -14.11 -16.61
CA ASP A 167 -1.26 -12.77 -16.75
C ASP A 167 0.06 -12.66 -16.01
N LEU A 168 1.07 -12.14 -16.68
CA LEU A 168 2.39 -11.87 -16.12
C LEU A 168 2.72 -10.40 -16.31
N ILE A 169 3.26 -9.76 -15.26
CA ILE A 169 3.71 -8.37 -15.33
C ILE A 169 5.00 -8.20 -14.53
N GLY A 170 5.92 -7.41 -15.07
CA GLY A 170 7.08 -6.90 -14.36
C GLY A 170 7.13 -5.39 -14.48
N LYS A 171 7.38 -4.68 -13.38
CA LYS A 171 7.32 -3.22 -13.33
C LYS A 171 8.39 -2.65 -12.40
N TYR A 172 8.99 -1.55 -12.83
CA TYR A 172 9.91 -0.75 -12.04
C TYR A 172 9.30 0.64 -11.80
N VAL A 173 9.42 1.14 -10.57
CA VAL A 173 8.82 2.41 -10.16
C VAL A 173 9.82 3.26 -9.38
N HIS A 174 9.92 4.54 -9.76
CA HIS A 174 10.65 5.57 -9.02
C HIS A 174 9.66 6.40 -8.21
N HIS A 175 9.96 6.62 -6.93
CA HIS A 175 9.14 7.37 -6.01
C HIS A 175 9.88 8.62 -5.53
N ASP A 176 9.24 9.79 -5.65
CA ASP A 176 9.63 11.02 -4.99
C ASP A 176 8.75 11.24 -3.77
N ASN A 177 9.37 11.27 -2.60
CA ASN A 177 8.67 11.29 -1.33
C ASN A 177 8.95 12.57 -0.55
N GLU A 178 7.93 13.05 0.16
CA GLU A 178 8.03 14.05 1.21
C GLU A 178 7.45 13.44 2.49
N TYR A 179 8.24 13.40 3.55
CA TYR A 179 7.84 12.86 4.84
C TYR A 179 8.03 13.91 5.93
N THR A 180 7.00 14.14 6.74
CA THR A 180 7.02 15.12 7.83
C THR A 180 6.59 14.47 9.13
N ALA A 181 7.42 14.63 10.15
CA ALA A 181 7.10 14.26 11.53
C ALA A 181 7.69 15.30 12.49
N THR A 182 7.01 15.56 13.57
CA THR A 182 7.43 16.61 14.54
C THR A 182 8.20 16.08 15.72
N PHE A 183 8.17 14.75 15.96
CA PHE A 183 8.88 14.17 17.09
C PHE A 183 10.39 14.40 16.96
N ALA A 184 11.05 14.68 18.09
CA ALA A 184 12.51 14.86 18.17
C ALA A 184 13.10 15.81 17.11
N GLY A 185 12.32 16.79 16.65
CA GLY A 185 12.79 17.80 15.69
C GLY A 185 13.05 17.27 14.28
N LEU A 186 12.51 16.12 13.86
CA LEU A 186 12.75 15.55 12.53
C LEU A 186 12.39 16.52 11.39
N GLY A 187 11.22 17.14 11.46
CA GLY A 187 10.74 18.07 10.42
C GLY A 187 10.37 17.37 9.11
N THR A 188 10.51 18.09 8.00
CA THR A 188 10.20 17.61 6.66
C THR A 188 11.44 17.09 5.96
N ARG A 189 11.34 15.94 5.32
CA ARG A 189 12.39 15.29 4.55
C ARG A 189 11.90 14.94 3.16
N ASP A 190 12.64 15.42 2.16
CA ASP A 190 12.46 15.05 0.76
C ASP A 190 13.48 13.98 0.39
N TYR A 191 13.01 12.88 -0.23
CA TYR A 191 13.88 11.78 -0.60
C TYR A 191 13.26 10.96 -1.73
N SER A 192 14.11 10.21 -2.42
CA SER A 192 13.70 9.30 -3.48
C SER A 192 13.88 7.85 -3.03
N THR A 193 12.94 7.02 -3.43
CA THR A 193 12.99 5.57 -3.30
C THR A 193 12.62 4.91 -4.62
N HIS A 194 12.81 3.62 -4.72
CA HIS A 194 12.40 2.85 -5.87
C HIS A 194 11.84 1.49 -5.44
N SER A 195 11.01 0.93 -6.29
CA SER A 195 10.47 -0.41 -6.13
C SER A 195 10.40 -1.12 -7.47
N TRP A 196 10.40 -2.43 -7.42
CA TRP A 196 10.06 -3.25 -8.57
C TRP A 196 9.21 -4.42 -8.10
N TYR A 197 8.42 -4.97 -9.00
CA TYR A 197 7.70 -6.20 -8.73
C TYR A 197 7.53 -7.05 -9.99
N VAL A 198 7.34 -8.34 -9.75
CA VAL A 198 6.83 -9.30 -10.72
C VAL A 198 5.56 -9.90 -10.17
N GLY A 199 4.55 -10.02 -11.00
CA GLY A 199 3.24 -10.55 -10.63
C GLY A 199 2.78 -11.59 -11.63
N ALA A 200 2.08 -12.60 -11.12
CA ALA A 200 1.42 -13.63 -11.90
C ALA A 200 -0.01 -13.81 -11.39
N GLU A 201 -0.94 -13.85 -12.31
CA GLU A 201 -2.36 -14.10 -12.05
C GLU A 201 -2.85 -15.21 -12.97
N ALA A 202 -3.70 -16.07 -12.44
CA ALA A 202 -4.39 -17.09 -13.23
C ALA A 202 -5.85 -17.14 -12.81
N GLY A 203 -6.70 -17.48 -13.74
CA GLY A 203 -8.12 -17.67 -13.50
C GLY A 203 -8.77 -18.55 -14.56
N TYR A 204 -9.98 -18.92 -14.27
CA TYR A 204 -10.76 -19.76 -15.18
C TYR A 204 -12.22 -19.30 -15.19
N ARG A 205 -12.71 -18.92 -16.35
CA ARG A 205 -14.11 -18.51 -16.53
C ARG A 205 -14.96 -19.70 -16.90
N CYS A 206 -15.87 -20.05 -15.96
CA CYS A 206 -16.86 -21.08 -16.15
C CYS A 206 -18.19 -20.44 -16.54
N HIS A 207 -18.74 -20.75 -17.70
CA HIS A 207 -20.07 -20.32 -18.08
C HIS A 207 -21.11 -21.23 -17.43
N VAL A 208 -22.00 -20.64 -16.60
CA VAL A 208 -23.14 -21.31 -15.99
C VAL A 208 -24.29 -21.36 -17.01
N THR A 209 -24.46 -20.25 -17.73
CA THR A 209 -25.33 -20.11 -18.90
C THR A 209 -24.58 -19.35 -19.99
N GLU A 210 -25.19 -19.09 -21.13
CA GLU A 210 -24.54 -18.32 -22.21
C GLU A 210 -24.17 -16.88 -21.79
N ASP A 211 -24.92 -16.29 -20.85
CA ASP A 211 -24.77 -14.91 -20.41
C ASP A 211 -24.25 -14.76 -18.98
N THR A 212 -24.10 -15.86 -18.24
CA THR A 212 -23.71 -15.85 -16.83
C THR A 212 -22.49 -16.74 -16.62
N TRP A 213 -21.50 -16.20 -15.89
CA TRP A 213 -20.26 -16.92 -15.63
C TRP A 213 -19.78 -16.71 -14.18
N ILE A 214 -18.94 -17.64 -13.74
CA ILE A 214 -18.18 -17.60 -12.49
C ILE A 214 -16.71 -17.77 -12.83
N GLU A 215 -15.85 -16.94 -12.24
CA GLU A 215 -14.43 -16.93 -12.51
C GLU A 215 -13.62 -16.95 -11.22
N PRO A 216 -13.13 -18.12 -10.77
CA PRO A 216 -12.13 -18.20 -9.72
C PRO A 216 -10.79 -17.67 -10.21
N GLN A 217 -10.04 -17.01 -9.32
CA GLN A 217 -8.79 -16.33 -9.62
C GLN A 217 -7.79 -16.52 -8.47
N ALA A 218 -6.52 -16.53 -8.82
CA ALA A 218 -5.41 -16.51 -7.89
C ALA A 218 -4.28 -15.63 -8.42
N GLU A 219 -3.64 -14.87 -7.53
CA GLU A 219 -2.55 -13.96 -7.87
C GLU A 219 -1.44 -14.05 -6.84
N LEU A 220 -0.20 -13.92 -7.32
CA LEU A 220 0.99 -13.83 -6.50
C LEU A 220 1.86 -12.69 -7.01
N VAL A 221 2.28 -11.81 -6.11
CA VAL A 221 3.13 -10.66 -6.42
C VAL A 221 4.34 -10.67 -5.49
N TYR A 222 5.52 -10.65 -6.08
CA TYR A 222 6.79 -10.54 -5.38
C TYR A 222 7.53 -9.28 -5.83
N GLY A 223 8.12 -8.56 -4.88
CA GLY A 223 8.84 -7.34 -5.21
C GLY A 223 9.95 -6.99 -4.24
N ALA A 224 10.51 -5.83 -4.47
CA ALA A 224 11.47 -5.20 -3.61
C ALA A 224 11.15 -3.72 -3.49
N VAL A 225 11.21 -3.21 -2.27
CA VAL A 225 11.00 -1.79 -1.96
C VAL A 225 12.23 -1.28 -1.26
N SER A 226 12.86 -0.23 -1.80
CA SER A 226 14.02 0.38 -1.17
C SER A 226 13.60 1.24 0.02
N GLY A 227 14.39 1.21 1.08
CA GLY A 227 14.21 2.03 2.25
C GLY A 227 14.98 3.34 2.20
N LYS A 228 14.95 4.09 3.31
CA LYS A 228 15.64 5.37 3.47
C LYS A 228 16.12 5.55 4.90
N GLN A 229 17.25 6.21 5.05
CA GLN A 229 17.78 6.61 6.35
C GLN A 229 17.77 8.13 6.50
N PHE A 230 17.27 8.59 7.65
CA PHE A 230 17.41 9.97 8.10
C PHE A 230 18.33 10.01 9.32
N ALA A 231 19.24 10.98 9.33
CA ALA A 231 20.11 11.27 10.46
C ALA A 231 20.06 12.78 10.76
N TRP A 232 19.92 13.15 12.01
CA TRP A 232 19.82 14.54 12.43
C TRP A 232 20.28 14.71 13.87
N LYS A 233 20.32 15.95 14.30
CA LYS A 233 20.59 16.32 15.70
C LYS A 233 19.38 17.02 16.29
N ASP A 234 19.03 16.66 17.51
CA ASP A 234 18.05 17.36 18.33
C ASP A 234 18.59 17.55 19.73
N GLN A 235 18.61 18.78 20.24
CA GLN A 235 19.14 19.12 21.56
C GLN A 235 20.57 18.58 21.82
N GLY A 236 21.42 18.59 20.78
CA GLY A 236 22.78 18.08 20.86
C GLY A 236 22.93 16.56 20.75
N MET A 237 21.84 15.83 20.69
CA MET A 237 21.83 14.37 20.54
C MET A 237 21.79 13.97 19.06
N HIS A 238 22.58 12.98 18.68
CA HIS A 238 22.52 12.37 17.36
C HIS A 238 21.39 11.33 17.30
N LEU A 239 20.53 11.47 16.32
CA LEU A 239 19.38 10.63 16.08
C LEU A 239 19.42 10.05 14.66
N SER A 240 18.97 8.82 14.49
CA SER A 240 18.75 8.26 13.15
C SER A 240 17.50 7.38 13.12
N MET A 241 16.85 7.40 11.97
CA MET A 241 15.72 6.55 11.64
C MET A 241 15.99 5.91 10.28
N LYS A 242 16.07 4.59 10.24
CA LYS A 242 16.36 3.85 9.02
C LYS A 242 15.25 2.87 8.72
N ASP A 243 14.55 3.12 7.62
CA ASP A 243 13.68 2.12 7.00
C ASP A 243 14.53 1.24 6.10
N ARG A 244 14.52 -0.07 6.34
CA ARG A 244 15.32 -1.04 5.58
C ARG A 244 14.62 -1.44 4.30
N ASP A 245 15.41 -1.81 3.32
CA ASP A 245 14.91 -2.46 2.12
C ASP A 245 14.17 -3.75 2.50
N TYR A 246 13.06 -4.03 1.83
CA TYR A 246 12.28 -5.24 2.08
C TYR A 246 11.68 -5.81 0.80
N ASN A 247 11.30 -7.09 0.88
CA ASN A 247 10.78 -7.86 -0.24
C ASN A 247 9.37 -8.36 0.10
N PRO A 248 8.30 -7.64 -0.27
CA PRO A 248 6.95 -8.12 -0.04
C PRO A 248 6.61 -9.29 -0.96
N LEU A 249 5.87 -10.25 -0.43
CA LEU A 249 5.22 -11.31 -1.17
C LEU A 249 3.75 -11.33 -0.80
N ILE A 250 2.89 -11.03 -1.77
CA ILE A 250 1.46 -10.84 -1.58
C ILE A 250 0.71 -11.88 -2.40
N GLY A 251 -0.23 -12.56 -1.76
CA GLY A 251 -1.15 -13.49 -2.41
C GLY A 251 -2.57 -12.92 -2.43
N ARG A 252 -3.32 -13.28 -3.45
CA ARG A 252 -4.75 -12.99 -3.57
C ARG A 252 -5.47 -14.18 -4.17
N THR A 253 -6.59 -14.54 -3.58
CA THR A 253 -7.55 -15.48 -4.14
C THR A 253 -8.91 -14.81 -4.22
N GLY A 254 -9.71 -15.17 -5.18
CA GLY A 254 -11.03 -14.56 -5.32
C GLY A 254 -11.91 -15.26 -6.33
N VAL A 255 -13.17 -14.84 -6.34
CA VAL A 255 -14.17 -15.29 -7.28
C VAL A 255 -14.95 -14.08 -7.78
N ASP A 256 -15.04 -13.95 -9.10
CA ASP A 256 -15.92 -13.00 -9.77
C ASP A 256 -17.12 -13.75 -10.34
N VAL A 257 -18.25 -13.08 -10.34
CA VAL A 257 -19.46 -13.52 -11.04
C VAL A 257 -19.89 -12.40 -11.97
N GLY A 258 -20.38 -12.76 -13.15
CA GLY A 258 -20.80 -11.78 -14.16
C GLY A 258 -22.04 -12.26 -14.91
N LYS A 259 -22.85 -11.28 -15.30
CA LYS A 259 -23.98 -11.47 -16.19
C LYS A 259 -23.95 -10.44 -17.31
N SER A 260 -24.05 -10.90 -18.53
CA SER A 260 -23.96 -10.10 -19.74
C SER A 260 -25.33 -9.84 -20.34
N PHE A 261 -25.50 -8.63 -20.83
CA PHE A 261 -26.65 -8.18 -21.63
C PHE A 261 -26.11 -7.66 -22.95
N SER A 262 -26.66 -8.11 -24.04
CA SER A 262 -26.17 -7.74 -25.38
C SER A 262 -27.26 -7.24 -26.30
N GLY A 263 -26.88 -6.33 -27.17
CA GLY A 263 -27.68 -5.83 -28.31
C GLY A 263 -26.91 -5.98 -29.61
N LYS A 264 -27.29 -5.21 -30.63
CA LYS A 264 -26.73 -5.39 -31.97
C LYS A 264 -25.22 -5.16 -32.03
N ASP A 265 -24.69 -4.08 -31.45
CA ASP A 265 -23.28 -3.70 -31.51
C ASP A 265 -22.70 -3.41 -30.13
N TRP A 266 -23.32 -3.95 -29.11
CA TRP A 266 -22.86 -3.72 -27.73
C TRP A 266 -23.11 -4.92 -26.84
N LYS A 267 -22.29 -5.05 -25.82
CA LYS A 267 -22.43 -6.00 -24.72
C LYS A 267 -22.04 -5.31 -23.44
N VAL A 268 -22.87 -5.39 -22.40
CA VAL A 268 -22.58 -4.88 -21.07
C VAL A 268 -22.63 -6.04 -20.10
N THR A 269 -21.59 -6.17 -19.29
CA THR A 269 -21.49 -7.19 -18.24
C THR A 269 -21.52 -6.53 -16.88
N ALA A 270 -22.48 -6.88 -16.04
CA ALA A 270 -22.48 -6.56 -14.63
C ALA A 270 -21.64 -7.61 -13.89
N ARG A 271 -20.73 -7.16 -13.03
CA ARG A 271 -19.77 -8.01 -12.34
C ARG A 271 -19.75 -7.72 -10.85
N ALA A 272 -19.62 -8.76 -10.04
CA ALA A 272 -19.35 -8.66 -8.61
C ALA A 272 -18.24 -9.64 -8.25
N GLY A 273 -17.37 -9.23 -7.34
CA GLY A 273 -16.23 -10.01 -6.91
C GLY A 273 -16.06 -10.02 -5.41
N LEU A 274 -15.57 -11.15 -4.91
CA LEU A 274 -15.17 -11.35 -3.53
C LEU A 274 -13.80 -12.00 -3.53
N GLY A 275 -12.86 -11.42 -2.78
CA GLY A 275 -11.50 -11.89 -2.72
C GLY A 275 -10.90 -11.80 -1.33
N TYR A 276 -9.78 -12.47 -1.17
CA TYR A 276 -8.97 -12.42 0.03
C TYR A 276 -7.51 -12.14 -0.37
N GLN A 277 -6.94 -11.07 0.18
CA GLN A 277 -5.56 -10.67 -0.03
C GLN A 277 -4.77 -10.82 1.26
N PHE A 278 -3.58 -11.39 1.18
CA PHE A 278 -2.78 -11.70 2.35
C PHE A 278 -1.29 -11.51 2.07
N ASP A 279 -0.57 -11.03 3.10
CA ASP A 279 0.87 -10.94 3.08
C ASP A 279 1.48 -12.29 3.43
N LEU A 280 2.23 -12.88 2.51
CA LEU A 280 3.03 -14.08 2.76
C LEU A 280 4.38 -13.72 3.38
N LEU A 281 4.98 -12.62 2.95
CA LEU A 281 6.18 -12.03 3.54
C LEU A 281 5.92 -10.54 3.83
N ALA A 282 6.24 -10.12 5.04
CA ALA A 282 6.20 -8.73 5.49
C ALA A 282 7.45 -8.50 6.35
N ASN A 283 8.62 -8.47 5.71
CA ASN A 283 9.92 -8.40 6.37
C ASN A 283 10.47 -6.97 6.49
N GLY A 284 9.62 -5.95 6.37
CA GLY A 284 9.99 -4.56 6.59
C GLY A 284 10.41 -4.32 8.04
N GLU A 285 11.42 -3.48 8.23
CA GLU A 285 11.93 -3.12 9.54
C GLU A 285 12.39 -1.66 9.55
N THR A 286 11.99 -0.93 10.57
CA THR A 286 12.50 0.43 10.82
C THR A 286 13.35 0.42 12.09
N VAL A 287 14.55 0.97 11.99
CA VAL A 287 15.52 1.03 13.08
C VAL A 287 15.64 2.47 13.56
N LEU A 288 15.34 2.69 14.84
CA LEU A 288 15.54 3.97 15.53
C LEU A 288 16.80 3.89 16.37
N ARG A 289 17.67 4.88 16.27
CA ARG A 289 18.89 4.97 17.06
C ARG A 289 19.04 6.35 17.67
N ASP A 290 19.29 6.38 18.98
CA ASP A 290 19.65 7.57 19.73
C ASP A 290 20.80 7.27 20.70
N ALA A 291 21.11 8.22 21.62
CA ALA A 291 22.17 8.03 22.60
C ALA A 291 21.92 6.88 23.59
N SER A 292 20.68 6.46 23.78
CA SER A 292 20.32 5.36 24.69
C SER A 292 20.41 3.98 24.05
N GLY A 293 20.55 3.90 22.72
CA GLY A 293 20.66 2.65 21.99
C GLY A 293 19.82 2.58 20.73
N GLU A 294 19.46 1.37 20.37
CA GLU A 294 18.76 1.05 19.13
C GLU A 294 17.44 0.35 19.44
N LYS A 295 16.37 0.77 18.76
CA LYS A 295 15.07 0.13 18.77
C LYS A 295 14.68 -0.29 17.36
N ARG A 296 14.20 -1.52 17.23
CA ARG A 296 13.73 -2.10 15.95
C ARG A 296 12.23 -2.29 15.97
N ILE A 297 11.57 -1.77 14.93
CA ILE A 297 10.14 -1.93 14.71
C ILE A 297 9.97 -2.76 13.46
N LYS A 298 9.45 -3.97 13.63
CA LYS A 298 9.21 -4.92 12.53
C LYS A 298 7.82 -4.71 11.93
N GLY A 299 7.74 -4.83 10.62
CA GLY A 299 6.47 -4.91 9.90
C GLY A 299 5.70 -6.18 10.27
N GLU A 300 4.38 -6.07 10.25
CA GLU A 300 3.49 -7.19 10.53
C GLU A 300 2.74 -7.58 9.26
N LYS A 301 2.48 -8.88 9.13
CA LYS A 301 1.63 -9.41 8.07
C LYS A 301 0.19 -8.94 8.27
N ASP A 302 -0.45 -8.55 7.18
CA ASP A 302 -1.84 -8.14 7.15
C ASP A 302 -2.60 -8.97 6.11
N SER A 303 -3.89 -9.08 6.33
CA SER A 303 -4.80 -9.72 5.37
C SER A 303 -6.13 -8.99 5.38
N ARG A 304 -6.82 -9.00 4.26
CA ARG A 304 -8.12 -8.33 4.11
C ARG A 304 -9.00 -9.05 3.12
N MET A 305 -10.29 -8.87 3.29
CA MET A 305 -11.29 -9.28 2.32
C MET A 305 -11.53 -8.15 1.34
N LEU A 306 -11.54 -8.45 0.05
CA LEU A 306 -11.80 -7.51 -1.04
C LEU A 306 -13.22 -7.75 -1.55
N MET A 307 -13.95 -6.65 -1.75
CA MET A 307 -15.30 -6.67 -2.33
C MET A 307 -15.32 -5.67 -3.49
N SER A 308 -15.84 -6.09 -4.63
CA SER A 308 -15.93 -5.25 -5.81
C SER A 308 -17.23 -5.44 -6.54
N VAL A 309 -17.71 -4.37 -7.18
CA VAL A 309 -18.80 -4.39 -8.15
C VAL A 309 -18.38 -3.58 -9.35
N GLY A 310 -18.78 -3.97 -10.53
CA GLY A 310 -18.37 -3.28 -11.73
C GLY A 310 -19.27 -3.54 -12.92
N LEU A 311 -19.03 -2.73 -13.95
CA LEU A 311 -19.63 -2.83 -15.27
C LEU A 311 -18.53 -2.85 -16.31
N ASN A 312 -18.61 -3.78 -17.25
CA ASN A 312 -17.77 -3.81 -18.44
C ASN A 312 -18.65 -3.63 -19.67
N ALA A 313 -18.25 -2.76 -20.56
CA ALA A 313 -18.96 -2.52 -21.82
C ALA A 313 -18.04 -2.82 -23.00
N GLU A 314 -18.57 -3.55 -23.96
CA GLU A 314 -17.97 -3.80 -25.26
C GLU A 314 -18.83 -3.10 -26.30
N ILE A 315 -18.22 -2.18 -27.07
CA ILE A 315 -18.90 -1.45 -28.13
C ILE A 315 -18.26 -1.84 -29.45
N ARG A 316 -19.04 -2.43 -30.30
CA ARG A 316 -18.56 -3.11 -31.50
C ARG A 316 -17.52 -4.17 -31.12
N ASP A 317 -16.51 -4.42 -31.94
CA ASP A 317 -15.50 -5.44 -31.65
C ASP A 317 -14.19 -4.86 -31.11
N ASN A 318 -14.09 -3.54 -31.00
CA ASN A 318 -12.80 -2.86 -30.83
C ASN A 318 -12.74 -1.85 -29.67
N VAL A 319 -13.85 -1.51 -29.04
CA VAL A 319 -13.88 -0.57 -27.90
C VAL A 319 -14.34 -1.28 -26.64
N ARG A 320 -13.59 -1.12 -25.56
CA ARG A 320 -13.89 -1.69 -24.25
C ARG A 320 -13.81 -0.62 -23.16
N PHE A 321 -14.79 -0.62 -22.27
CA PHE A 321 -14.82 0.19 -21.07
C PHE A 321 -15.00 -0.70 -19.84
N GLY A 322 -14.40 -0.30 -18.74
CA GLY A 322 -14.65 -0.91 -17.46
C GLY A 322 -14.80 0.16 -16.38
N LEU A 323 -15.70 -0.08 -15.45
CA LEU A 323 -15.85 0.72 -14.23
C LEU A 323 -16.01 -0.23 -13.06
N GLU A 324 -15.20 -0.05 -12.01
CA GLU A 324 -15.20 -0.89 -10.82
C GLU A 324 -15.16 -0.04 -9.56
N PHE A 325 -15.97 -0.43 -8.59
CA PHE A 325 -15.91 0.07 -7.22
C PHE A 325 -15.40 -1.03 -6.31
N GLU A 326 -14.44 -0.71 -5.46
CA GLU A 326 -13.80 -1.65 -4.54
C GLU A 326 -13.79 -1.12 -3.12
N LYS A 327 -13.96 -2.04 -2.18
CA LYS A 327 -13.82 -1.83 -0.75
C LYS A 327 -13.16 -3.06 -0.14
N SER A 328 -12.38 -2.87 0.93
CA SER A 328 -11.87 -3.98 1.72
C SER A 328 -12.29 -3.89 3.18
N ALA A 329 -12.24 -5.02 3.88
CA ALA A 329 -12.61 -5.14 5.28
C ALA A 329 -11.73 -6.17 6.00
N PHE A 330 -11.76 -6.13 7.34
CA PHE A 330 -11.09 -7.07 8.25
C PHE A 330 -9.57 -7.06 8.23
N GLY A 331 -8.95 -6.11 7.52
CA GLY A 331 -7.51 -5.87 7.61
C GLY A 331 -7.17 -4.87 8.69
N LYS A 332 -5.89 -4.79 9.05
CA LYS A 332 -5.34 -3.68 9.84
C LYS A 332 -5.40 -2.38 9.03
N TYR A 333 -5.12 -2.48 7.74
CA TYR A 333 -5.39 -1.47 6.73
C TYR A 333 -6.50 -1.94 5.81
N ASN A 334 -7.45 -1.05 5.52
CA ASN A 334 -8.53 -1.33 4.58
C ASN A 334 -8.66 -0.19 3.57
N VAL A 335 -9.05 -0.56 2.35
CA VAL A 335 -9.52 0.38 1.34
C VAL A 335 -10.95 0.76 1.71
N ASP A 336 -11.18 2.04 1.97
CA ASP A 336 -12.50 2.57 2.31
C ASP A 336 -13.36 2.69 1.07
N ASN A 337 -12.79 3.26 0.01
CA ASN A 337 -13.41 3.40 -1.30
C ASN A 337 -12.34 3.47 -2.37
N ALA A 338 -12.54 2.76 -3.45
CA ALA A 338 -11.73 2.92 -4.65
C ALA A 338 -12.62 2.82 -5.89
N VAL A 339 -12.33 3.68 -6.85
CA VAL A 339 -12.97 3.67 -8.17
C VAL A 339 -11.89 3.44 -9.21
N ASN A 340 -12.11 2.46 -10.08
CA ASN A 340 -11.22 2.14 -11.18
C ASN A 340 -12.00 2.21 -12.48
N ALA A 341 -11.46 2.94 -13.46
CA ALA A 341 -11.99 3.00 -14.80
C ALA A 341 -10.90 2.61 -15.78
N ASN A 342 -11.24 1.79 -16.76
CA ASN A 342 -10.35 1.43 -17.86
C ASN A 342 -11.01 1.60 -19.22
N PHE A 343 -10.20 1.85 -20.22
CA PHE A 343 -10.60 2.01 -21.60
C PHE A 343 -9.59 1.31 -22.51
N ARG A 344 -10.08 0.59 -23.52
CA ARG A 344 -9.23 -0.05 -24.51
C ARG A 344 -9.78 0.19 -25.91
N TYR A 345 -8.88 0.53 -26.82
CA TYR A 345 -9.14 0.55 -28.26
C TYR A 345 -8.22 -0.47 -28.96
N SER A 346 -8.80 -1.38 -29.72
CA SER A 346 -8.09 -2.39 -30.49
C SER A 346 -8.18 -2.09 -31.99
N PHE A 347 -7.07 -2.20 -32.70
CA PHE A 347 -6.98 -1.84 -34.13
C PHE A 347 -6.10 -2.80 -34.92
#